data_d212c90d726c8cd0b04fe3941d3519df
#
_entry.id   d212c90d726c8cd0b04fe3941d3519df
#
_cell.length_a   1.000
_cell.length_b   1.000
_cell.length_c   1.000
_cell.angle_alpha   90.00
_cell.angle_beta   90.00
_cell.angle_gamma   90.00
#
_symmetry.space_group_name_H-M   'P 1'
#
loop_
_entity.id
_entity.type
_entity.pdbx_description
1 polymer ?
#
loop_
_entity_poly.entity_id
_entity_poly.type
_entity_poly.pdbx_seq_one_letter_code
_entity_poly.pdbx_strand_id
1 'polypeptide(L)'
;AAEHLAVTENVSGRDLVILKTAALFHDSGFLENHQRHEELSCQFAKKYLPDYEYNDEEIELICSMIMATRLPQTPKEELAKYLCDADLYYLGTEEYDSYAKKLFAEFKKTGFVKTNAEWQIKQADFLATHNYFTPTARGERDSLKKKVLQKIKSSVKTIQSHSHRQSLRESVQDTIFIVCGVILASLALKGFLVPNHFFDGGVTGLSLLVHEIYHFNLAIVIVLFNLPLIIISYF
;
A
#
# COMPACT_ATOMS: atom_id res chain seq x y z
N ALA A 1 -9.23 -18.50 -20.05
CA ALA A 1 -9.64 -18.83 -18.67
C ALA A 1 -11.16 -18.99 -18.57
N ALA A 2 -11.99 -17.97 -18.92
CA ALA A 2 -13.45 -18.04 -18.76
C ALA A 2 -14.08 -19.27 -19.43
N GLU A 3 -13.77 -19.52 -20.70
CA GLU A 3 -14.26 -20.70 -21.45
C GLU A 3 -13.81 -22.02 -20.79
N HIS A 4 -12.55 -22.12 -20.37
CA HIS A 4 -12.03 -23.31 -19.70
C HIS A 4 -12.81 -23.61 -18.42
N LEU A 5 -12.95 -22.63 -17.53
CA LEU A 5 -13.67 -22.78 -16.27
C LEU A 5 -15.13 -23.21 -16.49
N ALA A 6 -15.82 -22.51 -17.40
CA ALA A 6 -17.22 -22.75 -17.67
C ALA A 6 -17.46 -24.14 -18.31
N VAL A 7 -16.66 -24.52 -19.30
CA VAL A 7 -16.79 -25.83 -19.97
C VAL A 7 -16.48 -26.98 -19.00
N THR A 8 -15.48 -26.81 -18.11
CA THR A 8 -15.16 -27.80 -17.09
C THR A 8 -16.34 -28.04 -16.13
N GLU A 9 -17.15 -27.02 -15.89
CA GLU A 9 -18.37 -27.11 -15.06
C GLU A 9 -19.65 -27.27 -15.88
N ASN A 10 -19.54 -27.75 -17.13
CA ASN A 10 -20.63 -28.11 -18.05
C ASN A 10 -21.48 -26.92 -18.56
N VAL A 11 -20.98 -25.70 -18.51
CA VAL A 11 -21.63 -24.55 -19.19
C VAL A 11 -21.43 -24.68 -20.69
N SER A 12 -22.51 -24.59 -21.45
CA SER A 12 -22.50 -24.80 -22.90
C SER A 12 -23.55 -23.94 -23.61
N GLY A 13 -23.62 -24.07 -24.93
CA GLY A 13 -24.65 -23.38 -25.74
C GLY A 13 -24.58 -21.85 -25.63
N ARG A 14 -25.75 -21.22 -25.52
CA ARG A 14 -25.88 -19.75 -25.51
C ARG A 14 -25.19 -19.10 -24.29
N ASP A 15 -25.27 -19.72 -23.14
CA ASP A 15 -24.62 -19.23 -21.90
C ASP A 15 -23.10 -19.11 -22.07
N LEU A 16 -22.47 -20.08 -22.72
CA LEU A 16 -21.05 -20.03 -23.00
C LEU A 16 -20.70 -18.88 -23.98
N VAL A 17 -21.55 -18.64 -24.98
CA VAL A 17 -21.37 -17.51 -25.90
C VAL A 17 -21.47 -16.19 -25.15
N ILE A 18 -22.50 -16.02 -24.34
CA ILE A 18 -22.73 -14.82 -23.52
C ILE A 18 -21.52 -14.55 -22.59
N LEU A 19 -21.03 -15.59 -21.89
CA LEU A 19 -19.84 -15.47 -21.04
C LEU A 19 -18.59 -15.06 -21.82
N LYS A 20 -18.36 -15.66 -22.98
CA LYS A 20 -17.21 -15.32 -23.85
C LYS A 20 -17.31 -13.88 -24.37
N THR A 21 -18.50 -13.42 -24.67
CA THR A 21 -18.76 -12.04 -25.07
C THR A 21 -18.50 -11.08 -23.92
N ALA A 22 -18.97 -11.38 -22.70
CA ALA A 22 -18.65 -10.60 -21.52
C ALA A 22 -17.14 -10.54 -21.28
N ALA A 23 -16.43 -11.67 -21.43
CA ALA A 23 -14.97 -11.73 -21.29
C ALA A 23 -14.24 -10.93 -22.39
N LEU A 24 -14.81 -10.80 -23.59
CA LEU A 24 -14.24 -9.94 -24.64
C LEU A 24 -14.41 -8.45 -24.32
N PHE A 25 -15.55 -8.08 -23.76
CA PHE A 25 -15.89 -6.67 -23.52
C PHE A 25 -15.40 -6.13 -22.16
N HIS A 26 -15.13 -6.96 -21.13
CA HIS A 26 -15.00 -6.52 -19.75
C HIS A 26 -13.96 -5.40 -19.53
N ASP A 27 -12.88 -5.42 -20.28
CA ASP A 27 -11.78 -4.45 -20.21
C ASP A 27 -11.77 -3.44 -21.37
N SER A 28 -12.73 -3.50 -22.29
CA SER A 28 -12.76 -2.61 -23.47
C SER A 28 -12.82 -1.12 -23.09
N GLY A 29 -13.41 -0.79 -21.94
CA GLY A 29 -13.51 0.57 -21.42
C GLY A 29 -12.15 1.21 -21.06
N PHE A 30 -11.08 0.42 -20.87
CA PHE A 30 -9.72 0.95 -20.69
C PHE A 30 -9.23 1.79 -21.87
N LEU A 31 -9.82 1.61 -23.05
CA LEU A 31 -9.51 2.43 -24.21
C LEU A 31 -9.85 3.92 -24.00
N GLU A 32 -10.79 4.22 -23.12
CA GLU A 32 -11.21 5.59 -22.83
C GLU A 32 -10.81 6.06 -21.43
N ASN A 33 -11.05 5.25 -20.40
CA ASN A 33 -10.80 5.66 -19.01
C ASN A 33 -10.53 4.47 -18.08
N HIS A 34 -9.39 4.54 -17.34
CA HIS A 34 -8.99 3.50 -16.39
C HIS A 34 -9.87 3.41 -15.14
N GLN A 35 -10.45 4.52 -14.68
CA GLN A 35 -11.17 4.55 -13.39
C GLN A 35 -12.62 4.06 -13.48
N ARG A 36 -13.18 4.06 -14.70
CA ARG A 36 -14.58 3.71 -14.96
C ARG A 36 -14.70 2.75 -16.14
N HIS A 37 -13.69 1.89 -16.30
CA HIS A 37 -13.63 1.02 -17.48
C HIS A 37 -14.80 0.02 -17.54
N GLU A 38 -15.31 -0.45 -16.40
CA GLU A 38 -16.44 -1.39 -16.38
C GLU A 38 -17.72 -0.74 -16.90
N GLU A 39 -18.04 0.50 -16.47
CA GLU A 39 -19.20 1.22 -17.01
C GLU A 39 -19.05 1.53 -18.51
N LEU A 40 -17.84 1.90 -18.92
CA LEU A 40 -17.57 2.17 -20.34
C LEU A 40 -17.63 0.88 -21.16
N SER A 41 -17.15 -0.23 -20.64
CA SER A 41 -17.28 -1.56 -21.24
C SER A 41 -18.75 -1.94 -21.44
N CYS A 42 -19.62 -1.67 -20.46
CA CYS A 42 -21.05 -1.85 -20.58
C CYS A 42 -21.66 -0.93 -21.67
N GLN A 43 -21.21 0.32 -21.78
CA GLN A 43 -21.67 1.21 -22.86
C GLN A 43 -21.27 0.69 -24.24
N PHE A 44 -20.07 0.15 -24.38
CA PHE A 44 -19.66 -0.49 -25.63
C PHE A 44 -20.49 -1.73 -25.94
N ALA A 45 -20.72 -2.59 -24.92
CA ALA A 45 -21.59 -3.75 -25.10
C ALA A 45 -23.00 -3.35 -25.58
N LYS A 46 -23.65 -2.38 -24.92
CA LYS A 46 -24.96 -1.83 -25.30
C LYS A 46 -25.00 -1.20 -26.68
N LYS A 47 -23.90 -0.60 -27.11
CA LYS A 47 -23.79 0.04 -28.43
C LYS A 47 -23.63 -0.94 -29.56
N TYR A 48 -22.82 -1.98 -29.37
CA TYR A 48 -22.42 -2.84 -30.50
C TYR A 48 -23.16 -4.18 -30.54
N LEU A 49 -23.56 -4.77 -29.41
CA LEU A 49 -24.15 -6.11 -29.40
C LEU A 49 -25.54 -6.22 -30.06
N PRO A 50 -26.40 -5.19 -30.10
CA PRO A 50 -27.64 -5.27 -30.85
C PRO A 50 -27.47 -5.64 -32.34
N ASP A 51 -26.36 -5.23 -32.96
CA ASP A 51 -26.03 -5.54 -34.34
C ASP A 51 -25.61 -7.01 -34.56
N TYR A 52 -25.42 -7.78 -33.46
CA TYR A 52 -24.95 -9.17 -33.48
C TYR A 52 -25.97 -10.16 -32.90
N GLU A 53 -27.25 -9.88 -33.03
CA GLU A 53 -28.35 -10.75 -32.61
C GLU A 53 -28.37 -11.05 -31.08
N TYR A 54 -27.88 -10.10 -30.23
CA TYR A 54 -28.11 -10.13 -28.81
C TYR A 54 -29.36 -9.35 -28.45
N ASN A 55 -30.26 -9.98 -27.67
CA ASN A 55 -31.41 -9.29 -27.12
C ASN A 55 -31.06 -8.46 -25.87
N ASP A 56 -31.98 -7.60 -25.45
CA ASP A 56 -31.76 -6.68 -24.34
C ASP A 56 -31.44 -7.42 -23.02
N GLU A 57 -32.08 -8.57 -22.77
CA GLU A 57 -31.84 -9.37 -21.55
C GLU A 57 -30.42 -9.94 -21.53
N GLU A 58 -29.92 -10.43 -22.66
CA GLU A 58 -28.54 -10.93 -22.79
C GLU A 58 -27.51 -9.80 -22.65
N ILE A 59 -27.80 -8.63 -23.18
CA ILE A 59 -26.91 -7.46 -23.05
C ILE A 59 -26.85 -6.98 -21.60
N GLU A 60 -27.98 -6.93 -20.90
CA GLU A 60 -28.00 -6.59 -19.47
C GLU A 60 -27.28 -7.67 -18.63
N LEU A 61 -27.40 -8.94 -18.97
CA LEU A 61 -26.65 -10.01 -18.30
C LEU A 61 -25.15 -9.86 -18.53
N ILE A 62 -24.71 -9.56 -19.76
CA ILE A 62 -23.30 -9.27 -20.08
C ILE A 62 -22.81 -8.07 -19.26
N CYS A 63 -23.58 -6.98 -19.20
CA CYS A 63 -23.24 -5.81 -18.40
C CYS A 63 -23.17 -6.13 -16.90
N SER A 64 -24.09 -6.93 -16.37
CA SER A 64 -24.06 -7.38 -14.98
C SER A 64 -22.78 -8.17 -14.66
N MET A 65 -22.38 -9.07 -15.56
CA MET A 65 -21.11 -9.82 -15.43
C MET A 65 -19.89 -8.90 -15.48
N ILE A 66 -19.86 -7.92 -16.40
CA ILE A 66 -18.77 -6.93 -16.49
C ILE A 66 -18.69 -6.12 -15.20
N MET A 67 -19.82 -5.60 -14.71
CA MET A 67 -19.85 -4.84 -13.46
C MET A 67 -19.43 -5.65 -12.23
N ALA A 68 -19.62 -6.98 -12.26
CA ALA A 68 -19.21 -7.87 -11.16
C ALA A 68 -17.69 -8.04 -11.05
N THR A 69 -16.91 -7.73 -12.10
CA THR A 69 -15.42 -7.78 -12.04
C THR A 69 -14.83 -6.61 -11.27
N ARG A 70 -15.60 -5.52 -11.07
CA ARG A 70 -15.15 -4.38 -10.25
C ARG A 70 -14.73 -4.84 -8.85
N LEU A 71 -13.57 -4.36 -8.40
CA LEU A 71 -13.04 -4.70 -7.09
C LEU A 71 -13.70 -3.88 -5.97
N PRO A 72 -14.14 -4.52 -4.85
CA PRO A 72 -14.14 -5.98 -4.63
C PRO A 72 -15.18 -6.68 -5.49
N GLN A 73 -14.79 -7.79 -6.16
CA GLN A 73 -15.67 -8.54 -7.04
C GLN A 73 -16.93 -9.04 -6.33
N THR A 74 -18.09 -8.86 -6.95
CA THR A 74 -19.40 -9.20 -6.35
C THR A 74 -20.33 -9.89 -7.35
N PRO A 75 -19.99 -11.12 -7.82
CA PRO A 75 -20.84 -11.84 -8.78
C PRO A 75 -22.16 -12.25 -8.13
N LYS A 76 -23.27 -11.86 -8.78
CA LYS A 76 -24.63 -12.23 -8.36
C LYS A 76 -25.13 -13.44 -9.16
N GLU A 77 -24.89 -13.43 -10.45
CA GLU A 77 -25.27 -14.49 -11.36
C GLU A 77 -24.19 -15.59 -11.40
N GLU A 78 -24.60 -16.82 -11.72
CA GLU A 78 -23.66 -17.95 -11.80
C GLU A 78 -22.58 -17.73 -12.86
N LEU A 79 -22.96 -17.24 -14.04
CA LEU A 79 -22.03 -16.94 -15.13
C LEU A 79 -21.01 -15.85 -14.75
N ALA A 80 -21.38 -14.90 -13.92
CA ALA A 80 -20.47 -13.84 -13.43
C ALA A 80 -19.32 -14.39 -12.61
N LYS A 81 -19.50 -15.51 -11.91
CA LYS A 81 -18.42 -16.16 -11.14
C LYS A 81 -17.27 -16.61 -12.03
N TYR A 82 -17.61 -17.18 -13.21
CA TYR A 82 -16.59 -17.61 -14.18
C TYR A 82 -15.81 -16.43 -14.75
N LEU A 83 -16.48 -15.32 -15.01
CA LEU A 83 -15.81 -14.11 -15.50
C LEU A 83 -14.90 -13.51 -14.44
N CYS A 84 -15.38 -13.37 -13.22
CA CYS A 84 -14.59 -12.85 -12.09
C CYS A 84 -13.34 -13.71 -11.83
N ASP A 85 -13.48 -15.03 -11.82
CA ASP A 85 -12.37 -15.94 -11.65
C ASP A 85 -11.38 -15.90 -12.82
N ALA A 86 -11.89 -15.73 -14.03
CA ALA A 86 -11.08 -15.65 -15.24
C ALA A 86 -10.25 -14.37 -15.31
N ASP A 87 -10.80 -13.26 -14.88
CA ASP A 87 -10.15 -11.96 -14.79
C ASP A 87 -8.92 -12.01 -13.85
N LEU A 88 -9.07 -12.65 -12.70
CA LEU A 88 -8.01 -12.79 -11.70
C LEU A 88 -7.30 -14.16 -11.71
N TYR A 89 -7.47 -14.93 -12.78
CA TYR A 89 -6.92 -16.28 -12.89
C TYR A 89 -5.39 -16.34 -12.79
N TYR A 90 -4.72 -15.27 -13.20
CA TYR A 90 -3.26 -15.14 -13.16
C TYR A 90 -2.68 -15.12 -11.74
N LEU A 91 -3.49 -14.85 -10.69
CA LEU A 91 -3.03 -14.82 -9.30
C LEU A 91 -2.50 -16.17 -8.81
N GLY A 92 -2.94 -17.26 -9.42
CA GLY A 92 -2.51 -18.61 -9.10
C GLY A 92 -1.74 -19.28 -10.24
N THR A 93 -0.96 -18.53 -11.03
CA THR A 93 -0.11 -19.06 -12.10
C THR A 93 1.38 -18.88 -11.79
N GLU A 94 2.22 -19.61 -12.51
CA GLU A 94 3.69 -19.46 -12.40
C GLU A 94 4.16 -18.12 -12.98
N GLU A 95 3.39 -17.52 -13.89
CA GLU A 95 3.67 -16.23 -14.49
C GLU A 95 3.30 -15.05 -13.60
N TYR A 96 2.75 -15.27 -12.39
CA TYR A 96 2.33 -14.21 -11.46
C TYR A 96 3.40 -13.12 -11.30
N ASP A 97 4.66 -13.49 -11.07
CA ASP A 97 5.75 -12.53 -10.88
C ASP A 97 5.93 -11.59 -12.10
N SER A 98 5.65 -12.08 -13.31
CA SER A 98 5.72 -11.28 -14.54
C SER A 98 4.56 -10.27 -14.61
N TYR A 99 3.35 -10.72 -14.33
CA TYR A 99 2.17 -9.85 -14.27
C TYR A 99 2.30 -8.79 -13.17
N ALA A 100 2.72 -9.21 -11.97
CA ALA A 100 2.93 -8.31 -10.84
C ALA A 100 3.97 -7.21 -11.12
N LYS A 101 5.04 -7.50 -11.87
CA LYS A 101 6.02 -6.50 -12.30
C LYS A 101 5.43 -5.47 -13.26
N LYS A 102 4.59 -5.90 -14.21
CA LYS A 102 3.92 -5.00 -15.16
C LYS A 102 2.94 -4.07 -14.43
N LEU A 103 2.10 -4.63 -13.54
CA LEU A 103 1.17 -3.88 -12.72
C LEU A 103 1.90 -2.88 -11.81
N PHE A 104 3.02 -3.28 -11.21
CA PHE A 104 3.82 -2.36 -10.40
C PHE A 104 4.33 -1.17 -11.22
N ALA A 105 4.82 -1.41 -12.42
CA ALA A 105 5.31 -0.35 -13.31
C ALA A 105 4.17 0.63 -13.68
N GLU A 106 2.99 0.12 -13.97
CA GLU A 106 1.79 0.90 -14.27
C GLU A 106 1.33 1.71 -13.06
N PHE A 107 1.17 1.09 -11.90
CA PHE A 107 0.72 1.75 -10.67
C PHE A 107 1.74 2.77 -10.15
N LYS A 108 3.02 2.55 -10.38
CA LYS A 108 4.06 3.55 -10.11
C LYS A 108 3.95 4.75 -11.05
N LYS A 109 3.64 4.52 -12.33
CA LYS A 109 3.47 5.58 -13.34
C LYS A 109 2.24 6.44 -13.06
N THR A 110 1.15 5.83 -12.60
CA THR A 110 -0.09 6.53 -12.23
C THR A 110 -0.06 7.14 -10.83
N GLY A 111 1.00 6.90 -10.04
CA GLY A 111 1.12 7.39 -8.66
C GLY A 111 0.32 6.61 -7.61
N PHE A 112 -0.32 5.50 -8.00
CA PHE A 112 -1.09 4.64 -7.09
C PHE A 112 -0.21 3.95 -6.04
N VAL A 113 1.06 3.66 -6.38
CA VAL A 113 2.10 3.20 -5.44
C VAL A 113 3.38 4.01 -5.67
N LYS A 114 4.10 4.30 -4.60
CA LYS A 114 5.36 5.06 -4.66
C LYS A 114 6.60 4.17 -4.56
N THR A 115 6.51 3.13 -3.75
CA THR A 115 7.65 2.27 -3.41
C THR A 115 7.35 0.80 -3.62
N ASN A 116 8.42 0.00 -3.79
CA ASN A 116 8.28 -1.46 -3.84
C ASN A 116 7.74 -2.03 -2.52
N ALA A 117 8.08 -1.43 -1.39
CA ALA A 117 7.56 -1.86 -0.08
C ALA A 117 6.03 -1.70 0.01
N GLU A 118 5.52 -0.53 -0.40
CA GLU A 118 4.07 -0.29 -0.47
C GLU A 118 3.38 -1.27 -1.43
N TRP A 119 3.98 -1.53 -2.58
CA TRP A 119 3.47 -2.51 -3.54
C TRP A 119 3.37 -3.91 -2.95
N GLN A 120 4.43 -4.39 -2.27
CA GLN A 120 4.43 -5.71 -1.64
C GLN A 120 3.33 -5.86 -0.57
N ILE A 121 3.09 -4.81 0.22
CA ILE A 121 2.01 -4.79 1.21
C ILE A 121 0.64 -4.88 0.53
N LYS A 122 0.38 -4.02 -0.48
CA LYS A 122 -0.89 -4.03 -1.23
C LYS A 122 -1.15 -5.37 -1.90
N GLN A 123 -0.12 -6.00 -2.50
CA GLN A 123 -0.25 -7.34 -3.07
C GLN A 123 -0.58 -8.40 -2.01
N ALA A 124 0.10 -8.36 -0.86
CA ALA A 124 -0.16 -9.32 0.21
C ALA A 124 -1.61 -9.22 0.72
N ASP A 125 -2.11 -8.00 0.91
CA ASP A 125 -3.48 -7.75 1.36
C ASP A 125 -4.49 -8.21 0.31
N PHE A 126 -4.28 -7.88 -0.95
CA PHE A 126 -5.14 -8.30 -2.05
C PHE A 126 -5.21 -9.83 -2.18
N LEU A 127 -4.06 -10.51 -2.24
CA LEU A 127 -4.00 -11.97 -2.32
C LEU A 127 -4.61 -12.68 -1.09
N ALA A 128 -4.53 -12.04 0.09
CA ALA A 128 -5.09 -12.59 1.32
C ALA A 128 -6.62 -12.50 1.37
N THR A 129 -7.19 -11.44 0.80
CA THR A 129 -8.64 -11.20 0.81
C THR A 129 -9.36 -11.82 -0.39
N HIS A 130 -8.67 -11.97 -1.52
CA HIS A 130 -9.23 -12.56 -2.73
C HIS A 130 -9.55 -14.06 -2.54
N ASN A 131 -10.73 -14.48 -2.99
CA ASN A 131 -11.16 -15.89 -3.06
C ASN A 131 -11.77 -16.17 -4.43
N TYR A 132 -11.41 -17.30 -5.04
CA TYR A 132 -12.08 -17.76 -6.25
C TYR A 132 -13.50 -18.22 -5.94
N PHE A 133 -14.41 -18.01 -6.86
CA PHE A 133 -15.85 -18.32 -6.70
C PHE A 133 -16.19 -19.74 -7.15
N THR A 134 -15.55 -20.23 -8.22
CA THR A 134 -15.86 -21.52 -8.82
C THR A 134 -15.03 -22.67 -8.21
N PRO A 135 -15.56 -23.88 -8.11
CA PRO A 135 -14.81 -25.06 -7.64
C PRO A 135 -13.56 -25.33 -8.49
N THR A 136 -13.67 -25.21 -9.80
CA THR A 136 -12.56 -25.46 -10.75
C THR A 136 -11.42 -24.47 -10.51
N ALA A 137 -11.70 -23.16 -10.43
CA ALA A 137 -10.66 -22.15 -10.19
C ALA A 137 -9.98 -22.34 -8.83
N ARG A 138 -10.75 -22.68 -7.77
CA ARG A 138 -10.18 -23.01 -6.46
C ARG A 138 -9.25 -24.22 -6.53
N GLY A 139 -9.71 -25.31 -7.16
CA GLY A 139 -8.91 -26.53 -7.31
C GLY A 139 -7.60 -26.30 -8.03
N GLU A 140 -7.62 -25.52 -9.10
CA GLU A 140 -6.46 -25.28 -9.95
C GLU A 140 -5.50 -24.21 -9.43
N ARG A 141 -6.01 -23.16 -8.76
CA ARG A 141 -5.25 -21.93 -8.50
C ARG A 141 -4.94 -21.62 -7.04
N ASP A 142 -5.76 -22.10 -6.08
CA ASP A 142 -5.56 -21.77 -4.66
C ASP A 142 -4.21 -22.19 -4.11
N SER A 143 -3.69 -23.36 -4.52
CA SER A 143 -2.43 -23.88 -3.99
C SER A 143 -1.24 -22.97 -4.38
N LEU A 144 -1.17 -22.56 -5.65
CA LEU A 144 -0.14 -21.64 -6.14
C LEU A 144 -0.33 -20.22 -5.60
N LYS A 145 -1.56 -19.71 -5.56
CA LYS A 145 -1.88 -18.41 -4.95
C LYS A 145 -1.42 -18.34 -3.49
N LYS A 146 -1.65 -19.40 -2.70
CA LYS A 146 -1.17 -19.50 -1.31
C LYS A 146 0.35 -19.47 -1.22
N LYS A 147 1.07 -20.16 -2.11
CA LYS A 147 2.55 -20.12 -2.18
C LYS A 147 3.06 -18.73 -2.51
N VAL A 148 2.45 -18.05 -3.49
CA VAL A 148 2.76 -16.66 -3.86
C VAL A 148 2.55 -15.73 -2.66
N LEU A 149 1.40 -15.84 -1.99
CA LEU A 149 1.10 -15.05 -0.79
C LEU A 149 2.13 -15.25 0.32
N GLN A 150 2.54 -16.50 0.59
CA GLN A 150 3.57 -16.80 1.59
C GLN A 150 4.92 -16.16 1.23
N LYS A 151 5.33 -16.25 -0.06
CA LYS A 151 6.55 -15.60 -0.57
C LYS A 151 6.51 -14.08 -0.36
N ILE A 152 5.41 -13.43 -0.71
CA ILE A 152 5.25 -11.99 -0.54
C ILE A 152 5.22 -11.60 0.94
N LYS A 153 4.49 -12.32 1.79
CA LYS A 153 4.46 -12.07 3.25
C LYS A 153 5.83 -12.18 3.89
N SER A 154 6.66 -13.14 3.47
CA SER A 154 8.05 -13.25 3.95
C SER A 154 8.89 -12.03 3.55
N SER A 155 8.74 -11.55 2.32
CA SER A 155 9.39 -10.33 1.83
C SER A 155 8.95 -9.08 2.60
N VAL A 156 7.65 -8.93 2.84
CA VAL A 156 7.09 -7.82 3.66
C VAL A 156 7.66 -7.84 5.07
N LYS A 157 7.70 -9.01 5.72
CA LYS A 157 8.28 -9.15 7.07
C LYS A 157 9.76 -8.74 7.11
N THR A 158 10.53 -9.10 6.08
CA THR A 158 11.93 -8.70 5.96
C THR A 158 12.06 -7.19 5.81
N ILE A 159 11.27 -6.57 4.92
CA ILE A 159 11.26 -5.12 4.72
C ILE A 159 10.93 -4.39 6.04
N GLN A 160 9.89 -4.82 6.75
CA GLN A 160 9.49 -4.22 8.03
C GLN A 160 10.56 -4.36 9.10
N SER A 161 11.22 -5.52 9.19
CA SER A 161 12.30 -5.74 10.16
C SER A 161 13.54 -4.87 9.88
N HIS A 162 13.88 -4.66 8.61
CA HIS A 162 14.97 -3.75 8.22
C HIS A 162 14.63 -2.29 8.55
N SER A 163 13.42 -1.83 8.25
CA SER A 163 12.96 -0.48 8.55
C SER A 163 12.98 -0.22 10.06
N HIS A 164 12.49 -1.15 10.86
CA HIS A 164 12.50 -1.02 12.33
C HIS A 164 13.94 -0.98 12.91
N ARG A 165 14.84 -1.83 12.42
CA ARG A 165 16.26 -1.81 12.84
C ARG A 165 16.96 -0.51 12.47
N GLN A 166 16.66 0.04 11.28
CA GLN A 166 17.23 1.31 10.84
C GLN A 166 16.75 2.46 11.73
N SER A 167 15.45 2.55 12.01
CA SER A 167 14.87 3.55 12.90
C SER A 167 15.44 3.48 14.31
N LEU A 168 15.59 2.27 14.89
CA LEU A 168 16.25 2.08 16.19
C LEU A 168 17.70 2.54 16.18
N ARG A 169 18.46 2.22 15.12
CA ARG A 169 19.85 2.63 15.00
C ARG A 169 20.01 4.13 14.93
N GLU A 170 19.17 4.80 14.14
CA GLU A 170 19.13 6.27 14.04
C GLU A 170 18.79 6.90 15.39
N SER A 171 17.77 6.41 16.08
CA SER A 171 17.38 6.90 17.41
C SER A 171 18.50 6.71 18.45
N VAL A 172 19.20 5.58 18.43
CA VAL A 172 20.36 5.34 19.33
C VAL A 172 21.50 6.29 19.01
N GLN A 173 21.82 6.52 17.73
CA GLN A 173 22.86 7.48 17.32
C GLN A 173 22.52 8.90 17.78
N ASP A 174 21.30 9.36 17.57
CA ASP A 174 20.84 10.67 18.02
C ASP A 174 20.95 10.81 19.54
N THR A 175 20.57 9.78 20.29
CA THR A 175 20.70 9.76 21.75
C THR A 175 22.16 9.88 22.19
N ILE A 176 23.08 9.15 21.53
CA ILE A 176 24.52 9.22 21.82
C ILE A 176 25.04 10.63 21.54
N PHE A 177 24.70 11.24 20.42
CA PHE A 177 25.12 12.60 20.09
C PHE A 177 24.60 13.65 21.09
N ILE A 178 23.36 13.51 21.53
CA ILE A 178 22.78 14.40 22.56
C ILE A 178 23.55 14.25 23.88
N VAL A 179 23.82 13.03 24.35
CA VAL A 179 24.56 12.79 25.58
C VAL A 179 26.00 13.33 25.50
N CYS A 180 26.70 13.08 24.39
CA CYS A 180 28.03 13.63 24.15
C CYS A 180 28.02 15.16 24.16
N GLY A 181 27.05 15.79 23.50
CA GLY A 181 26.87 17.24 23.49
C GLY A 181 26.67 17.83 24.88
N VAL A 182 25.82 17.21 25.70
CA VAL A 182 25.57 17.61 27.08
C VAL A 182 26.83 17.51 27.92
N ILE A 183 27.61 16.43 27.80
CA ILE A 183 28.88 16.24 28.51
C ILE A 183 29.87 17.31 28.11
N LEU A 184 30.08 17.56 26.81
CA LEU A 184 31.02 18.58 26.32
C LEU A 184 30.63 19.99 26.78
N ALA A 185 29.32 20.33 26.67
CA ALA A 185 28.82 21.61 27.18
C ALA A 185 29.04 21.79 28.71
N SER A 186 28.80 20.72 29.47
CA SER A 186 29.03 20.74 30.90
C SER A 186 30.51 20.92 31.29
N LEU A 187 31.43 20.27 30.55
CA LEU A 187 32.87 20.43 30.71
C LEU A 187 33.32 21.84 30.34
N ALA A 188 32.82 22.41 29.24
CA ALA A 188 33.14 23.78 28.85
C ALA A 188 32.65 24.80 29.87
N LEU A 189 31.42 24.67 30.35
CA LEU A 189 30.85 25.56 31.36
C LEU A 189 31.63 25.47 32.72
N LYS A 190 31.72 24.29 33.31
CA LYS A 190 32.35 24.11 34.63
C LYS A 190 33.87 24.19 34.58
N GLY A 191 34.51 23.70 33.51
CA GLY A 191 35.95 23.62 33.40
C GLY A 191 36.61 24.92 32.94
N PHE A 192 35.87 25.72 32.15
CA PHE A 192 36.47 26.91 31.55
C PHE A 192 35.72 28.23 31.84
N LEU A 193 34.41 28.30 31.62
CA LEU A 193 33.68 29.55 31.80
C LEU A 193 33.58 29.99 33.26
N VAL A 194 33.13 29.11 34.12
CA VAL A 194 32.92 29.41 35.55
C VAL A 194 34.21 29.80 36.28
N PRO A 195 35.35 29.07 36.17
CA PRO A 195 36.58 29.43 36.83
C PRO A 195 37.23 30.70 36.38
N ASN A 196 36.99 31.08 35.12
CA ASN A 196 37.58 32.30 34.52
C ASN A 196 36.62 33.52 34.53
N HIS A 197 35.46 33.41 35.20
CA HIS A 197 34.44 34.47 35.25
C HIS A 197 34.00 34.99 33.85
N PHE A 198 34.08 34.14 32.85
CA PHE A 198 33.59 34.47 31.52
C PHE A 198 32.08 34.30 31.44
N PHE A 199 31.42 35.34 30.98
CA PHE A 199 29.98 35.33 30.72
C PHE A 199 29.73 34.96 29.25
N ASP A 200 28.95 33.93 29.02
CA ASP A 200 28.46 33.57 27.69
C ASP A 200 27.25 34.43 27.36
N GLY A 201 26.88 34.51 26.05
CA GLY A 201 25.67 35.18 25.61
C GLY A 201 24.40 34.38 25.84
N GLY A 202 23.25 35.00 25.81
CA GLY A 202 21.94 34.35 25.84
C GLY A 202 21.54 33.77 27.20
N VAL A 203 20.73 32.70 27.16
CA VAL A 203 20.15 32.06 28.37
C VAL A 203 21.25 31.56 29.33
N THR A 204 22.32 31.01 28.80
CA THR A 204 23.44 30.48 29.59
C THR A 204 24.17 31.57 30.37
N GLY A 205 24.46 32.70 29.69
CA GLY A 205 25.10 33.85 30.34
C GLY A 205 24.23 34.51 31.42
N LEU A 206 22.91 34.62 31.16
CA LEU A 206 21.97 35.09 32.17
C LEU A 206 21.90 34.15 33.38
N SER A 207 21.95 32.85 33.13
CA SER A 207 21.96 31.82 34.18
C SER A 207 23.21 31.89 35.03
N LEU A 208 24.39 32.15 34.44
CA LEU A 208 25.66 32.37 35.14
C LEU A 208 25.61 33.63 35.99
N LEU A 209 25.06 34.72 35.46
CA LEU A 209 24.89 35.99 36.21
C LEU A 209 24.00 35.80 37.45
N VAL A 210 22.87 35.12 37.30
CA VAL A 210 21.97 34.80 38.42
C VAL A 210 22.66 33.91 39.46
N HIS A 211 23.44 32.89 39.01
CA HIS A 211 24.26 32.07 39.90
C HIS A 211 25.27 32.88 40.71
N GLU A 212 25.98 33.82 40.06
CA GLU A 212 27.01 34.65 40.71
C GLU A 212 26.40 35.64 41.72
N ILE A 213 25.27 36.25 41.41
CA ILE A 213 24.63 37.27 42.29
C ILE A 213 23.88 36.61 43.46
N TYR A 214 23.14 35.51 43.20
CA TYR A 214 22.20 34.92 44.15
C TYR A 214 22.67 33.61 44.71
N HIS A 215 23.81 33.05 44.29
CA HIS A 215 24.37 31.74 44.70
C HIS A 215 23.40 30.56 44.50
N PHE A 216 22.42 30.68 43.60
CA PHE A 216 21.53 29.56 43.25
C PHE A 216 22.29 28.47 42.47
N ASN A 217 21.83 27.23 42.56
CA ASN A 217 22.45 26.16 41.80
C ASN A 217 22.35 26.41 40.30
N LEU A 218 23.52 26.53 39.63
CA LEU A 218 23.60 26.86 38.20
C LEU A 218 22.77 25.90 37.30
N ALA A 219 22.80 24.61 37.64
CA ALA A 219 22.05 23.63 36.84
C ALA A 219 20.52 23.86 36.86
N ILE A 220 19.98 24.25 38.02
CA ILE A 220 18.55 24.56 38.18
C ILE A 220 18.20 25.82 37.42
N VAL A 221 19.02 26.86 37.48
CA VAL A 221 18.78 28.14 36.77
C VAL A 221 18.82 27.94 35.27
N ILE A 222 19.76 27.15 34.73
CA ILE A 222 19.85 26.82 33.30
C ILE A 222 18.58 26.08 32.84
N VAL A 223 18.13 25.10 33.58
CA VAL A 223 16.90 24.35 33.23
C VAL A 223 15.70 25.30 33.25
N LEU A 224 15.56 26.13 34.28
CA LEU A 224 14.42 27.04 34.40
C LEU A 224 14.32 28.04 33.25
N PHE A 225 15.45 28.64 32.84
CA PHE A 225 15.47 29.61 31.75
C PHE A 225 15.36 29.01 30.36
N ASN A 226 15.71 27.74 30.20
CA ASN A 226 15.47 27.01 28.91
C ASN A 226 14.04 26.45 28.79
N LEU A 227 13.30 26.33 29.87
CA LEU A 227 11.96 25.75 29.89
C LEU A 227 10.97 26.46 28.93
N PRO A 228 10.92 27.81 28.86
CA PRO A 228 10.06 28.51 27.89
C PRO A 228 10.43 28.21 26.43
N LEU A 229 11.74 28.11 26.12
CA LEU A 229 12.20 27.80 24.76
C LEU A 229 11.81 26.36 24.34
N ILE A 230 11.90 25.40 25.27
CA ILE A 230 11.48 24.03 25.05
C ILE A 230 9.96 23.98 24.78
N ILE A 231 9.17 24.71 25.58
CA ILE A 231 7.70 24.76 25.38
C ILE A 231 7.35 25.36 24.02
N ILE A 232 7.99 26.47 23.62
CA ILE A 232 7.73 27.12 22.33
C ILE A 232 8.13 26.22 21.14
N SER A 233 9.20 25.41 21.30
CA SER A 233 9.64 24.51 20.21
C SER A 233 8.74 23.31 20.02
N TYR A 234 7.85 23.01 20.97
CA TYR A 234 6.92 21.89 20.90
C TYR A 234 5.60 22.26 20.19
N PHE A 235 5.29 23.55 20.06
CA PHE A 235 4.14 24.09 19.32
C PHE A 235 4.55 24.66 17.96
#